data_08f8a62894b479c1f02a370dafc7ea92
#
_entry.id   08f8a62894b479c1f02a370dafc7ea92
#
_cell.length_a   1.000
_cell.length_b   1.000
_cell.length_c   1.000
_cell.angle_alpha   90.00
_cell.angle_beta   90.00
_cell.angle_gamma   90.00
#
_symmetry.space_group_name_H-M   'P 1'
#
loop_
_entity.id
_entity.type
_entity.pdbx_description
1 polymer ?
#
loop_
_entity_poly.entity_id
_entity_poly.type
_entity_poly.pdbx_seq_one_letter_code
_entity_poly.pdbx_strand_id
1 'polypeptide(L)'
;MTFTPIDRETWERKEYFDHYFSQVPCTYSAVFPLDITSLRQRGEKLYPAMLYAITTIVNRHREFRTAINPKGQLGFYQQMHPCYTVFHKDDETFSNIWTTYAPEYRDFLANYQLDQQRYGSCKGMMGKPEPPENTFPVSMIPWASFSGFNLNLQKGYDYLLPIFTMGKFYQENGKTLLPLAIQVHHGVCDGFHLCRFVEELQALLKEAFPSPQQ
;
A
#
# COMPACT_ATOMS: atom_id res chain seq x y z
N MET A 1 -16.85 -7.79 5.39
CA MET A 1 -15.68 -8.10 4.53
C MET A 1 -16.09 -9.15 3.52
N THR A 2 -15.89 -8.90 2.21
CA THR A 2 -16.28 -9.85 1.15
C THR A 2 -15.03 -10.33 0.43
N PHE A 3 -14.81 -11.64 0.45
CA PHE A 3 -13.75 -12.35 -0.28
C PHE A 3 -14.37 -13.18 -1.40
N THR A 4 -13.83 -13.05 -2.60
CA THR A 4 -14.29 -13.80 -3.78
C THR A 4 -13.23 -14.83 -4.15
N PRO A 5 -13.50 -16.14 -4.00
CA PRO A 5 -12.59 -17.18 -4.45
C PRO A 5 -12.33 -17.09 -5.96
N ILE A 6 -11.12 -17.41 -6.37
CA ILE A 6 -10.73 -17.57 -7.77
C ILE A 6 -10.91 -19.04 -8.16
N ASP A 7 -11.68 -19.27 -9.20
CA ASP A 7 -11.72 -20.58 -9.85
C ASP A 7 -10.43 -20.76 -10.67
N ARG A 8 -9.51 -21.58 -10.16
CA ARG A 8 -8.21 -21.79 -10.79
C ARG A 8 -8.28 -22.46 -12.16
N GLU A 9 -9.35 -23.21 -12.46
CA GLU A 9 -9.45 -23.90 -13.74
C GLU A 9 -9.77 -22.94 -14.90
N THR A 10 -10.45 -21.84 -14.59
CA THR A 10 -10.82 -20.82 -15.57
C THR A 10 -9.99 -19.54 -15.45
N TRP A 11 -9.06 -19.47 -14.48
CA TRP A 11 -8.29 -18.28 -14.25
C TRP A 11 -7.17 -18.09 -15.29
N GLU A 12 -7.20 -16.98 -16.01
CA GLU A 12 -6.25 -16.65 -17.07
C GLU A 12 -4.78 -16.62 -16.61
N ARG A 13 -4.53 -16.39 -15.30
CA ARG A 13 -3.18 -16.37 -14.71
C ARG A 13 -2.76 -17.70 -14.08
N LYS A 14 -3.52 -18.76 -14.22
CA LYS A 14 -3.24 -20.07 -13.60
C LYS A 14 -1.79 -20.53 -13.82
N GLU A 15 -1.34 -20.52 -15.09
CA GLU A 15 -0.01 -21.00 -15.47
C GLU A 15 1.10 -20.14 -14.83
N TYR A 16 0.97 -18.81 -14.88
CA TYR A 16 1.93 -17.88 -14.27
C TYR A 16 1.94 -18.00 -12.74
N PHE A 17 0.77 -18.14 -12.14
CA PHE A 17 0.64 -18.34 -10.70
C PHE A 17 1.31 -19.63 -10.27
N ASP A 18 1.01 -20.77 -10.92
CA ASP A 18 1.58 -22.07 -10.60
C ASP A 18 3.11 -22.06 -10.74
N HIS A 19 3.64 -21.38 -11.76
CA HIS A 19 5.07 -21.22 -11.95
C HIS A 19 5.72 -20.42 -10.80
N TYR A 20 5.27 -19.20 -10.57
CA TYR A 20 5.88 -18.27 -9.61
C TYR A 20 5.45 -18.48 -8.15
N PHE A 21 4.47 -19.33 -7.90
CA PHE A 21 4.08 -19.68 -6.54
C PHE A 21 4.70 -21.01 -6.08
N SER A 22 4.81 -21.99 -6.98
CA SER A 22 5.21 -23.36 -6.62
C SER A 22 6.56 -23.80 -7.21
N GLN A 23 6.84 -23.47 -8.49
CA GLN A 23 8.05 -23.96 -9.19
C GLN A 23 9.27 -23.06 -8.96
N VAL A 24 9.08 -21.74 -9.12
CA VAL A 24 10.11 -20.71 -8.93
C VAL A 24 9.52 -19.58 -8.09
N PRO A 25 9.32 -19.79 -6.78
CA PRO A 25 8.74 -18.76 -5.91
C PRO A 25 9.46 -17.43 -6.04
N CYS A 26 8.74 -16.40 -6.45
CA CYS A 26 9.34 -15.14 -6.83
C CYS A 26 8.51 -13.93 -6.35
N THR A 27 9.15 -13.07 -5.56
CA THR A 27 8.72 -11.71 -5.29
C THR A 27 9.74 -10.74 -5.88
N TYR A 28 9.31 -9.56 -6.26
CA TYR A 28 10.22 -8.51 -6.70
C TYR A 28 9.74 -7.14 -6.22
N SER A 29 10.66 -6.19 -6.16
CA SER A 29 10.36 -4.81 -5.84
C SER A 29 10.94 -3.87 -6.88
N ALA A 30 10.27 -2.73 -7.07
CA ALA A 30 10.78 -1.61 -7.83
C ALA A 30 10.56 -0.31 -7.07
N VAL A 31 11.45 0.68 -7.27
CA VAL A 31 11.35 1.99 -6.67
C VAL A 31 11.03 3.02 -7.76
N PHE A 32 9.99 3.82 -7.52
CA PHE A 32 9.54 4.86 -8.44
C PHE A 32 9.62 6.23 -7.76
N PRO A 33 10.26 7.23 -8.39
CA PRO A 33 10.26 8.60 -7.91
C PRO A 33 8.94 9.29 -8.30
N LEU A 34 7.97 9.32 -7.37
CA LEU A 34 6.69 9.98 -7.60
C LEU A 34 6.81 11.50 -7.51
N ASP A 35 6.32 12.21 -8.50
CA ASP A 35 6.21 13.67 -8.45
C ASP A 35 5.02 14.07 -7.57
N ILE A 36 5.33 14.56 -6.38
CA ILE A 36 4.36 15.05 -5.37
C ILE A 36 4.31 16.59 -5.30
N THR A 37 4.86 17.28 -6.29
CA THR A 37 4.95 18.75 -6.29
C THR A 37 3.58 19.40 -6.07
N SER A 38 2.57 19.00 -6.85
CA SER A 38 1.22 19.51 -6.74
C SER A 38 0.60 19.26 -5.37
N LEU A 39 0.80 18.05 -4.80
CA LEU A 39 0.34 17.70 -3.47
C LEU A 39 0.94 18.61 -2.39
N ARG A 40 2.25 18.88 -2.47
CA ARG A 40 2.96 19.77 -1.55
C ARG A 40 2.53 21.23 -1.68
N GLN A 41 2.29 21.71 -2.90
CA GLN A 41 1.82 23.08 -3.16
C GLN A 41 0.43 23.33 -2.59
N ARG A 42 -0.44 22.32 -2.55
CA ARG A 42 -1.76 22.43 -1.93
C ARG A 42 -1.75 22.39 -0.39
N GLY A 43 -0.58 22.16 0.23
CA GLY A 43 -0.46 22.09 1.69
C GLY A 43 -1.03 20.82 2.32
N GLU A 44 -1.33 19.81 1.52
CA GLU A 44 -1.86 18.53 2.01
C GLU A 44 -0.87 17.82 2.92
N LYS A 45 -1.38 17.15 3.97
CA LYS A 45 -0.58 16.28 4.83
C LYS A 45 -0.16 15.04 4.01
N LEU A 46 1.16 14.91 3.79
CA LEU A 46 1.71 13.90 2.88
C LEU A 46 1.25 12.48 3.21
N TYR A 47 1.37 12.05 4.47
CA TYR A 47 1.14 10.65 4.83
C TYR A 47 -0.30 10.20 4.59
N PRO A 48 -1.36 10.87 5.14
CA PRO A 48 -2.73 10.45 4.85
C PRO A 48 -3.11 10.58 3.37
N ALA A 49 -2.60 11.58 2.65
CA ALA A 49 -2.86 11.72 1.22
C ALA A 49 -2.27 10.55 0.41
N MET A 50 -1.04 10.13 0.74
CA MET A 50 -0.41 8.97 0.11
C MET A 50 -1.12 7.66 0.48
N LEU A 51 -1.50 7.47 1.74
CA LEU A 51 -2.29 6.31 2.17
C LEU A 51 -3.60 6.19 1.39
N TYR A 52 -4.33 7.30 1.25
CA TYR A 52 -5.55 7.35 0.45
C TYR A 52 -5.28 7.01 -1.02
N ALA A 53 -4.32 7.68 -1.65
CA ALA A 53 -4.05 7.51 -3.07
C ALA A 53 -3.60 6.08 -3.39
N ILE A 54 -2.66 5.51 -2.62
CA ILE A 54 -2.21 4.12 -2.77
C ILE A 54 -3.40 3.16 -2.61
N THR A 55 -4.23 3.34 -1.57
CA THR A 55 -5.37 2.47 -1.31
C THR A 55 -6.42 2.56 -2.41
N THR A 56 -6.63 3.75 -2.96
CA THR A 56 -7.55 3.96 -4.08
C THR A 56 -7.12 3.13 -5.29
N ILE A 57 -5.83 3.17 -5.66
CA ILE A 57 -5.33 2.38 -6.80
C ILE A 57 -5.31 0.88 -6.50
N VAL A 58 -4.94 0.46 -5.28
CA VAL A 58 -5.07 -0.95 -4.84
C VAL A 58 -6.50 -1.44 -5.04
N ASN A 59 -7.50 -0.65 -4.68
CA ASN A 59 -8.91 -1.02 -4.79
C ASN A 59 -9.45 -1.03 -6.23
N ARG A 60 -8.77 -0.45 -7.20
CA ARG A 60 -9.15 -0.51 -8.62
C ARG A 60 -8.81 -1.85 -9.28
N HIS A 61 -7.75 -2.53 -8.82
CA HIS A 61 -7.14 -3.65 -9.53
C HIS A 61 -7.11 -4.93 -8.69
N ARG A 62 -7.56 -6.05 -9.25
CA ARG A 62 -7.64 -7.35 -8.57
C ARG A 62 -6.27 -7.90 -8.18
N GLU A 63 -5.26 -7.73 -9.01
CA GLU A 63 -3.90 -8.22 -8.78
C GLU A 63 -3.28 -7.68 -7.48
N PHE A 64 -3.67 -6.48 -7.04
CA PHE A 64 -3.23 -5.91 -5.77
C PHE A 64 -4.13 -6.27 -4.57
N ARG A 65 -5.20 -7.00 -4.82
CA ARG A 65 -6.16 -7.47 -3.80
C ARG A 65 -6.25 -8.98 -3.70
N THR A 66 -5.45 -9.68 -4.53
CA THR A 66 -5.38 -11.14 -4.55
C THR A 66 -4.61 -11.64 -3.34
N ALA A 67 -5.16 -12.61 -2.64
CA ALA A 67 -4.61 -13.17 -1.40
C ALA A 67 -5.01 -14.65 -1.23
N ILE A 68 -4.32 -15.32 -0.34
CA ILE A 68 -4.77 -16.58 0.24
C ILE A 68 -5.40 -16.24 1.59
N ASN A 69 -6.70 -16.56 1.74
CA ASN A 69 -7.40 -16.28 2.99
C ASN A 69 -6.99 -17.29 4.11
N PRO A 70 -7.36 -17.07 5.38
CA PRO A 70 -7.03 -18.00 6.48
C PRO A 70 -7.56 -19.42 6.32
N LYS A 71 -8.50 -19.63 5.40
CA LYS A 71 -8.99 -20.98 5.04
C LYS A 71 -8.15 -21.65 3.94
N GLY A 72 -7.04 -21.01 3.51
CA GLY A 72 -6.18 -21.51 2.43
C GLY A 72 -6.76 -21.34 1.02
N GLN A 73 -7.79 -20.53 0.83
CA GLN A 73 -8.42 -20.33 -0.47
C GLN A 73 -7.76 -19.14 -1.18
N LEU A 74 -7.33 -19.34 -2.43
CA LEU A 74 -6.91 -18.28 -3.33
C LEU A 74 -8.13 -17.48 -3.80
N GLY A 75 -8.04 -16.15 -3.74
CA GLY A 75 -9.13 -15.26 -4.15
C GLY A 75 -8.71 -13.81 -4.04
N PHE A 76 -9.68 -12.90 -4.06
CA PHE A 76 -9.42 -11.49 -3.88
C PHE A 76 -10.47 -10.84 -2.96
N TYR A 77 -10.01 -9.86 -2.19
CA TYR A 77 -10.92 -9.03 -1.40
C TYR A 77 -11.59 -7.97 -2.28
N GLN A 78 -12.87 -7.69 -2.03
CA GLN A 78 -13.60 -6.65 -2.78
C GLN A 78 -13.11 -5.25 -2.44
N GLN A 79 -12.66 -5.04 -1.20
CA GLN A 79 -12.07 -3.79 -0.74
C GLN A 79 -10.91 -4.08 0.19
N MET A 80 -9.85 -3.27 0.09
CA MET A 80 -8.66 -3.30 0.96
C MET A 80 -8.57 -2.03 1.79
N HIS A 81 -7.91 -2.14 2.93
CA HIS A 81 -7.62 -1.04 3.85
C HIS A 81 -6.12 -0.93 4.10
N PRO A 82 -5.55 0.28 4.24
CA PRO A 82 -4.14 0.41 4.57
C PRO A 82 -3.90 0.07 6.05
N CYS A 83 -2.88 -0.75 6.30
CA CYS A 83 -2.28 -0.96 7.61
C CYS A 83 -0.90 -0.29 7.59
N TYR A 84 -0.66 0.69 8.45
CA TYR A 84 0.49 1.57 8.30
C TYR A 84 1.22 1.84 9.61
N THR A 85 2.51 2.18 9.49
CA THR A 85 3.40 2.38 10.63
C THR A 85 3.22 3.77 11.26
N VAL A 86 3.25 3.82 12.60
CA VAL A 86 3.35 5.02 13.42
C VAL A 86 4.62 4.93 14.26
N PHE A 87 5.53 5.88 14.08
CA PHE A 87 6.81 5.91 14.79
C PHE A 87 6.67 6.58 16.16
N HIS A 88 7.28 5.99 17.18
CA HIS A 88 7.35 6.47 18.55
C HIS A 88 8.76 6.97 18.85
N LYS A 89 8.92 8.29 18.88
CA LYS A 89 10.23 8.93 19.03
C LYS A 89 10.86 8.72 20.42
N ASP A 90 10.05 8.49 21.43
CA ASP A 90 10.47 8.36 22.83
C ASP A 90 11.22 7.06 23.12
N ASP A 91 10.96 6.00 22.39
CA ASP A 91 11.60 4.68 22.53
C ASP A 91 12.13 4.11 21.20
N GLU A 92 12.09 4.91 20.11
CA GLU A 92 12.58 4.56 18.77
C GLU A 92 11.94 3.29 18.20
N THR A 93 10.70 3.00 18.62
CA THR A 93 9.90 1.89 18.11
C THR A 93 8.82 2.34 17.14
N PHE A 94 8.06 1.41 16.62
CA PHE A 94 6.86 1.72 15.83
C PHE A 94 5.72 0.76 16.20
N SER A 95 4.51 1.19 15.92
CA SER A 95 3.32 0.34 15.93
C SER A 95 2.62 0.41 14.58
N ASN A 96 1.83 -0.62 14.27
CA ASN A 96 0.94 -0.63 13.11
C ASN A 96 -0.47 -0.27 13.55
N ILE A 97 -1.09 0.62 12.81
CA ILE A 97 -2.53 0.89 12.91
C ILE A 97 -3.15 0.79 11.51
N TRP A 98 -4.44 0.57 11.43
CA TRP A 98 -5.16 0.45 10.17
C TRP A 98 -6.35 1.40 10.15
N THR A 99 -6.71 1.88 8.95
CA THR A 99 -7.83 2.80 8.75
C THR A 99 -8.78 2.26 7.70
N THR A 100 -10.07 2.33 7.99
CA THR A 100 -11.10 1.96 7.01
C THR A 100 -11.03 2.89 5.81
N TYR A 101 -10.84 2.31 4.62
CA TYR A 101 -10.89 3.05 3.37
C TYR A 101 -12.31 3.56 3.10
N ALA A 102 -12.38 4.78 2.62
CA ALA A 102 -13.58 5.39 2.07
C ALA A 102 -13.25 5.96 0.67
N PRO A 103 -14.17 5.85 -0.32
CA PRO A 103 -13.92 6.34 -1.68
C PRO A 103 -13.66 7.84 -1.75
N GLU A 104 -14.32 8.62 -0.89
CA GLU A 104 -14.10 10.06 -0.80
C GLU A 104 -12.93 10.38 0.13
N TYR A 105 -11.98 11.21 -0.34
CA TYR A 105 -10.79 11.58 0.46
C TYR A 105 -11.15 12.20 1.80
N ARG A 106 -12.16 13.05 1.84
CA ARG A 106 -12.63 13.69 3.09
C ARG A 106 -13.03 12.68 4.14
N ASP A 107 -13.77 11.65 3.75
CA ASP A 107 -14.26 10.62 4.67
C ASP A 107 -13.11 9.71 5.12
N PHE A 108 -12.21 9.35 4.21
CA PHE A 108 -10.98 8.64 4.55
C PHE A 108 -10.11 9.43 5.54
N LEU A 109 -9.93 10.74 5.30
CA LEU A 109 -9.15 11.61 6.18
C LEU A 109 -9.77 11.72 7.58
N ALA A 110 -11.09 11.78 7.68
CA ALA A 110 -11.79 11.75 8.97
C ALA A 110 -11.56 10.44 9.72
N ASN A 111 -11.66 9.30 9.04
CA ASN A 111 -11.34 7.98 9.61
C ASN A 111 -9.87 7.92 10.08
N TYR A 112 -8.94 8.38 9.26
CA TYR A 112 -7.51 8.44 9.59
C TYR A 112 -7.24 9.28 10.85
N GLN A 113 -7.83 10.48 10.93
CA GLN A 113 -7.67 11.38 12.07
C GLN A 113 -8.21 10.77 13.36
N LEU A 114 -9.36 10.12 13.29
CA LEU A 114 -9.97 9.42 14.43
C LEU A 114 -9.07 8.26 14.91
N ASP A 115 -8.54 7.47 13.98
CA ASP A 115 -7.63 6.37 14.30
C ASP A 115 -6.32 6.87 14.89
N GLN A 116 -5.74 7.95 14.33
CA GLN A 116 -4.54 8.59 14.90
C GLN A 116 -4.80 9.14 16.32
N GLN A 117 -5.93 9.76 16.55
CA GLN A 117 -6.29 10.27 17.88
C GLN A 117 -6.42 9.14 18.92
N ARG A 118 -7.01 8.01 18.52
CA ARG A 118 -7.29 6.89 19.44
C ARG A 118 -6.08 5.97 19.63
N TYR A 119 -5.33 5.74 18.60
CA TYR A 119 -4.32 4.67 18.55
C TYR A 119 -2.90 5.14 18.23
N GLY A 120 -2.72 6.41 17.84
CA GLY A 120 -1.41 6.93 17.41
C GLY A 120 -0.33 6.93 18.49
N SER A 121 -0.70 6.85 19.78
CA SER A 121 0.24 6.71 20.90
C SER A 121 0.33 5.30 21.48
N CYS A 122 -0.48 4.36 20.95
CA CYS A 122 -0.47 2.97 21.43
C CYS A 122 0.82 2.27 21.00
N LYS A 123 1.50 1.64 21.95
CA LYS A 123 2.74 0.89 21.75
C LYS A 123 2.50 -0.56 21.36
N GLY A 124 3.56 -1.22 20.91
CA GLY A 124 3.54 -2.61 20.51
C GLY A 124 3.29 -2.79 19.02
N MET A 125 3.48 -4.02 18.51
CA MET A 125 3.45 -4.31 17.07
C MET A 125 2.11 -3.91 16.41
N MET A 126 0.99 -4.09 17.11
CA MET A 126 -0.34 -3.66 16.67
C MET A 126 -0.91 -2.65 17.66
N GLY A 127 -0.78 -1.34 17.35
CA GLY A 127 -1.34 -0.25 18.15
C GLY A 127 -2.87 -0.20 18.09
N LYS A 128 -3.46 -0.52 16.94
CA LYS A 128 -4.89 -0.72 16.77
C LYS A 128 -5.17 -2.22 16.69
N PRO A 129 -5.92 -2.82 17.64
CA PRO A 129 -6.17 -4.25 17.67
C PRO A 129 -7.05 -4.72 16.51
N GLU A 130 -7.12 -6.04 16.34
CA GLU A 130 -8.02 -6.74 15.43
C GLU A 130 -7.98 -6.22 13.97
N PRO A 131 -6.80 -6.21 13.31
CA PRO A 131 -6.74 -5.82 11.91
C PRO A 131 -7.59 -6.78 11.08
N PRO A 132 -8.48 -6.27 10.22
CA PRO A 132 -9.20 -7.13 9.31
C PRO A 132 -8.25 -7.78 8.30
N GLU A 133 -8.62 -8.96 7.80
CA GLU A 133 -7.80 -9.74 6.86
C GLU A 133 -7.51 -8.98 5.54
N ASN A 134 -8.39 -8.07 5.16
CA ASN A 134 -8.29 -7.25 3.95
C ASN A 134 -7.46 -5.97 4.17
N THR A 135 -6.34 -6.09 4.88
CA THR A 135 -5.37 -5.01 5.02
C THR A 135 -4.09 -5.32 4.25
N PHE A 136 -3.40 -4.27 3.79
CA PHE A 136 -2.08 -4.36 3.19
C PHE A 136 -1.12 -3.36 3.85
N PRO A 137 0.19 -3.68 3.97
CA PRO A 137 1.13 -2.85 4.70
C PRO A 137 1.62 -1.65 3.88
N VAL A 138 1.65 -0.49 4.55
CA VAL A 138 2.26 0.74 4.06
C VAL A 138 3.18 1.31 5.14
N SER A 139 4.44 1.54 4.81
CA SER A 139 5.41 2.13 5.73
C SER A 139 6.06 3.38 5.15
N MET A 140 6.72 4.15 6.00
CA MET A 140 7.50 5.30 5.60
C MET A 140 8.82 5.36 6.36
N ILE A 141 9.91 5.61 5.63
CA ILE A 141 11.25 5.87 6.16
C ILE A 141 11.55 7.36 5.94
N PRO A 142 11.10 8.27 6.84
CA PRO A 142 11.19 9.72 6.59
C PRO A 142 12.59 10.30 6.78
N TRP A 143 13.54 9.47 7.21
CA TRP A 143 14.92 9.89 7.50
C TRP A 143 15.85 9.79 6.29
N ALA A 144 15.54 8.91 5.33
CA ALA A 144 16.38 8.65 4.17
C ALA A 144 15.57 8.53 2.88
N SER A 145 16.14 9.05 1.78
CA SER A 145 15.71 8.71 0.43
C SER A 145 16.48 7.46 -0.05
N PHE A 146 15.90 6.71 -0.98
CA PHE A 146 16.50 5.49 -1.51
C PHE A 146 16.13 5.30 -2.99
N SER A 147 17.00 4.61 -3.74
CA SER A 147 16.76 4.17 -5.11
C SER A 147 16.53 2.66 -5.23
N GLY A 148 16.73 1.91 -4.14
CA GLY A 148 16.47 0.48 -4.03
C GLY A 148 16.00 0.15 -2.62
N PHE A 149 14.93 -0.64 -2.51
CA PHE A 149 14.40 -1.12 -1.24
C PHE A 149 13.56 -2.38 -1.47
N ASN A 150 13.79 -3.40 -0.67
CA ASN A 150 12.97 -4.62 -0.65
C ASN A 150 13.00 -5.25 0.73
N LEU A 151 11.95 -5.98 1.07
CA LEU A 151 11.87 -6.79 2.27
C LEU A 151 12.11 -8.27 1.92
N ASN A 152 13.08 -8.88 2.59
CA ASN A 152 13.36 -10.30 2.43
C ASN A 152 12.48 -11.12 3.38
N LEU A 153 11.36 -11.61 2.88
CA LEU A 153 10.41 -12.43 3.64
C LEU A 153 10.83 -13.90 3.54
N GLN A 154 11.42 -14.47 4.60
CA GLN A 154 11.97 -15.83 4.57
C GLN A 154 10.95 -16.93 4.24
N LYS A 155 9.67 -16.75 4.63
CA LYS A 155 8.55 -17.65 4.32
C LYS A 155 7.43 -16.93 3.56
N GLY A 156 7.75 -15.85 2.87
CA GLY A 156 6.76 -14.93 2.31
C GLY A 156 6.33 -15.25 0.89
N TYR A 157 6.63 -16.44 0.40
CA TYR A 157 6.22 -16.85 -0.96
C TYR A 157 4.73 -17.13 -1.09
N ASP A 158 4.00 -17.23 0.03
CA ASP A 158 2.54 -17.31 0.09
C ASP A 158 1.88 -15.94 0.37
N TYR A 159 2.68 -14.90 0.62
CA TYR A 159 2.19 -13.54 0.82
C TYR A 159 2.02 -12.81 -0.51
N LEU A 160 0.78 -12.72 -1.00
CA LEU A 160 0.46 -12.21 -2.34
C LEU A 160 0.16 -10.71 -2.39
N LEU A 161 -0.21 -10.11 -1.24
CA LEU A 161 -0.56 -8.70 -1.17
C LEU A 161 0.66 -7.79 -1.36
N PRO A 162 0.48 -6.59 -1.95
CA PRO A 162 1.57 -5.66 -2.15
C PRO A 162 2.07 -5.08 -0.82
N ILE A 163 3.36 -4.72 -0.79
CA ILE A 163 3.99 -4.00 0.31
C ILE A 163 4.51 -2.67 -0.23
N PHE A 164 4.12 -1.58 0.42
CA PHE A 164 4.54 -0.23 0.03
C PHE A 164 5.45 0.38 1.07
N THR A 165 6.57 0.98 0.63
CA THR A 165 7.47 1.73 1.51
C THR A 165 7.84 3.05 0.85
N MET A 166 7.47 4.16 1.50
CA MET A 166 7.84 5.51 1.09
C MET A 166 9.15 5.92 1.74
N GLY A 167 10.01 6.61 1.00
CA GLY A 167 11.20 7.24 1.54
C GLY A 167 11.01 8.72 1.85
N LYS A 168 12.11 9.38 2.24
CA LYS A 168 12.18 10.83 2.38
C LYS A 168 12.10 11.48 0.99
N PHE A 169 11.19 12.43 0.81
CA PHE A 169 11.13 13.20 -0.43
C PHE A 169 12.35 14.11 -0.60
N TYR A 170 12.68 14.44 -1.83
CA TYR A 170 13.81 15.29 -2.21
C TYR A 170 13.45 16.22 -3.37
N GLN A 171 14.31 17.20 -3.63
CA GLN A 171 14.14 18.13 -4.75
C GLN A 171 15.05 17.73 -5.90
N GLU A 172 14.49 17.67 -7.11
CA GLU A 172 15.24 17.44 -8.34
C GLU A 172 14.55 18.12 -9.52
N ASN A 173 15.30 18.89 -10.31
CA ASN A 173 14.81 19.58 -11.51
C ASN A 173 13.50 20.38 -11.29
N GLY A 174 13.41 21.06 -10.15
CA GLY A 174 12.22 21.88 -9.79
C GLY A 174 11.00 21.07 -9.32
N LYS A 175 11.14 19.75 -9.17
CA LYS A 175 10.11 18.85 -8.67
C LYS A 175 10.41 18.37 -7.26
N THR A 176 9.36 18.10 -6.52
CA THR A 176 9.45 17.36 -5.26
C THR A 176 9.16 15.89 -5.54
N LEU A 177 10.16 15.04 -5.38
CA LEU A 177 10.07 13.61 -5.68
C LEU A 177 10.03 12.78 -4.40
N LEU A 178 9.11 11.81 -4.34
CA LEU A 178 8.96 10.86 -3.25
C LEU A 178 9.31 9.45 -3.76
N PRO A 179 10.38 8.80 -3.26
CA PRO A 179 10.63 7.41 -3.63
C PRO A 179 9.56 6.50 -3.01
N LEU A 180 8.91 5.72 -3.86
CA LEU A 180 7.96 4.68 -3.46
C LEU A 180 8.50 3.32 -3.91
N ALA A 181 8.89 2.48 -2.95
CA ALA A 181 9.15 1.07 -3.19
C ALA A 181 7.84 0.30 -3.16
N ILE A 182 7.61 -0.52 -4.16
CA ILE A 182 6.46 -1.42 -4.25
C ILE A 182 6.99 -2.84 -4.44
N GLN A 183 6.72 -3.71 -3.47
CA GLN A 183 7.05 -5.13 -3.54
C GLN A 183 5.79 -5.93 -3.82
N VAL A 184 5.87 -6.85 -4.77
CA VAL A 184 4.74 -7.67 -5.24
C VAL A 184 5.17 -9.12 -5.45
N HIS A 185 4.20 -10.02 -5.43
CA HIS A 185 4.39 -11.42 -5.79
C HIS A 185 4.18 -11.62 -7.29
N HIS A 186 5.18 -12.21 -7.99
CA HIS A 186 5.15 -12.33 -9.45
C HIS A 186 4.02 -13.23 -9.96
N GLY A 187 3.55 -14.18 -9.15
CA GLY A 187 2.41 -15.02 -9.52
C GLY A 187 1.11 -14.25 -9.75
N VAL A 188 0.95 -13.06 -9.13
CA VAL A 188 -0.28 -12.26 -9.24
C VAL A 188 -0.07 -10.91 -9.93
N CYS A 189 1.16 -10.41 -9.97
CA CYS A 189 1.47 -9.07 -10.49
C CYS A 189 2.73 -9.08 -11.37
N ASP A 190 2.60 -8.64 -12.62
CA ASP A 190 3.70 -8.46 -13.57
C ASP A 190 4.14 -7.01 -13.61
N GLY A 191 5.27 -6.74 -14.30
CA GLY A 191 5.77 -5.39 -14.53
C GLY A 191 4.74 -4.47 -15.19
N PHE A 192 3.90 -4.98 -16.10
CA PHE A 192 2.80 -4.20 -16.70
C PHE A 192 1.84 -3.69 -15.63
N HIS A 193 1.38 -4.55 -14.73
CA HIS A 193 0.45 -4.17 -13.66
C HIS A 193 1.07 -3.13 -12.73
N LEU A 194 2.35 -3.32 -12.41
CA LEU A 194 3.07 -2.41 -11.54
C LEU A 194 3.26 -1.02 -12.18
N CYS A 195 3.60 -0.96 -13.47
CA CYS A 195 3.71 0.31 -14.20
C CYS A 195 2.36 1.02 -14.32
N ARG A 196 1.28 0.30 -14.66
CA ARG A 196 -0.08 0.84 -14.67
C ARG A 196 -0.47 1.43 -13.31
N PHE A 197 -0.19 0.70 -12.22
CA PHE A 197 -0.42 1.20 -10.86
C PHE A 197 0.26 2.55 -10.63
N VAL A 198 1.53 2.67 -10.99
CA VAL A 198 2.32 3.89 -10.80
C VAL A 198 1.81 5.04 -11.67
N GLU A 199 1.44 4.77 -12.92
CA GLU A 199 0.87 5.78 -13.83
C GLU A 199 -0.45 6.33 -13.28
N GLU A 200 -1.37 5.46 -12.84
CA GLU A 200 -2.64 5.87 -12.24
C GLU A 200 -2.44 6.60 -10.91
N LEU A 201 -1.52 6.13 -10.07
CA LEU A 201 -1.17 6.81 -8.83
C LEU A 201 -0.62 8.21 -9.10
N GLN A 202 0.29 8.34 -10.08
CA GLN A 202 0.85 9.62 -10.46
C GLN A 202 -0.20 10.58 -11.03
N ALA A 203 -1.17 10.07 -11.78
CA ALA A 203 -2.30 10.86 -12.28
C ALA A 203 -3.16 11.36 -11.11
N LEU A 204 -3.54 10.48 -10.20
CA LEU A 204 -4.35 10.82 -9.03
C LEU A 204 -3.67 11.86 -8.11
N LEU A 205 -2.35 11.80 -7.94
CA LEU A 205 -1.60 12.76 -7.13
C LEU A 205 -1.55 14.18 -7.75
N LYS A 206 -1.72 14.30 -9.07
CA LYS A 206 -1.81 15.60 -9.76
C LYS A 206 -3.19 16.23 -9.62
N GLU A 207 -4.24 15.41 -9.55
CA GLU A 207 -5.60 15.87 -9.33
C GLU A 207 -5.74 16.49 -7.95
N ALA A 208 -6.60 17.51 -7.81
CA ALA A 208 -6.92 18.04 -6.50
C ALA A 208 -7.77 17.02 -5.73
N PHE A 209 -7.27 16.50 -4.63
CA PHE A 209 -8.18 15.93 -3.64
C PHE A 209 -9.12 17.06 -3.21
N PRO A 210 -10.45 16.87 -3.17
CA PRO A 210 -11.36 17.90 -2.71
C PRO A 210 -10.94 18.31 -1.30
N SER A 211 -10.36 19.51 -1.18
CA SER A 211 -9.98 20.09 0.10
C SER A 211 -11.21 20.30 0.94
N PRO A 212 -11.14 20.13 2.27
CA PRO A 212 -12.19 20.65 3.14
C PRO A 212 -12.30 22.17 2.84
N GLN A 213 -13.43 22.60 2.34
CA GLN A 213 -13.73 24.03 2.32
C GLN A 213 -13.62 24.54 3.75
N GLN A 214 -12.78 25.56 3.93
CA GLN A 214 -12.59 26.25 5.21
C GLN A 214 -13.92 26.81 5.72
#